data_effad1d05bfbcd530c1af3f3546d182a
#
_entry.id   effad1d05bfbcd530c1af3f3546d182a
#
_cell.length_a   1.000
_cell.length_b   1.000
_cell.length_c   1.000
_cell.angle_alpha   90.00
_cell.angle_beta   90.00
_cell.angle_gamma   90.00
#
_symmetry.space_group_name_H-M   'P 1'
#
loop_
_entity.id
_entity.type
_entity.pdbx_description
1 polymer ?
#
loop_
_entity_poly.entity_id
_entity_poly.type
_entity_poly.pdbx_seq_one_letter_code
_entity_poly.pdbx_strand_id
1 'polypeptide(L)'
;GVPVTIRARKEGITTQQVVDRYHQIIKDSFEGFGISFDVYSRTTSQTHHQLASDFFRHLYDNGKFVEQTSEQFYDPETQEFLTDRNIRGECPRCHAAGAYGDQCEKCGATLSPDELISPYNAINGNPLTKKDTTHWYLPLDQYQQWLEDWILQEHKEWRPNVYGQCKSWLDGGLRPRAVTRDLDWGIPVPVEGAEGKVLYVWFDAPIGYISNTKELCDAHPEYG
;
A
#
# COMPACT_ATOMS: atom_id res chain seq x y z
N GLY A 1 -1.73 -2.08 -6.82
CA GLY A 1 -1.47 -2.97 -5.68
C GLY A 1 -1.71 -4.44 -6.02
N VAL A 2 -1.38 -5.34 -5.10
CA VAL A 2 -1.40 -6.81 -5.27
C VAL A 2 -2.70 -7.36 -5.91
N PRO A 3 -3.92 -6.95 -5.51
CA PRO A 3 -5.15 -7.45 -6.13
C PRO A 3 -5.24 -7.21 -7.64
N VAL A 4 -4.72 -6.09 -8.12
CA VAL A 4 -4.68 -5.76 -9.55
C VAL A 4 -3.74 -6.70 -10.29
N THR A 5 -2.56 -6.96 -9.74
CA THR A 5 -1.58 -7.89 -10.32
C THR A 5 -2.13 -9.32 -10.39
N ILE A 6 -2.77 -9.80 -9.31
CA ILE A 6 -3.39 -11.14 -9.29
C ILE A 6 -4.48 -11.23 -10.38
N ARG A 7 -5.32 -10.21 -10.50
CA ARG A 7 -6.39 -10.17 -11.51
C ARG A 7 -5.83 -10.16 -12.93
N ALA A 8 -4.83 -9.34 -13.20
CA ALA A 8 -4.15 -9.26 -14.47
C ALA A 8 -3.56 -10.62 -14.90
N ARG A 9 -2.83 -11.28 -14.01
CA ARG A 9 -2.25 -12.62 -14.25
C ARG A 9 -3.34 -13.65 -14.51
N LYS A 10 -4.43 -13.65 -13.74
CA LYS A 10 -5.55 -14.58 -13.92
C LYS A 10 -6.26 -14.42 -15.26
N GLU A 11 -6.36 -13.20 -15.78
CA GLU A 11 -7.04 -12.88 -17.03
C GLU A 11 -6.09 -12.83 -18.25
N GLY A 12 -4.78 -12.96 -18.05
CA GLY A 12 -3.80 -12.89 -19.14
C GLY A 12 -3.70 -11.50 -19.78
N ILE A 13 -3.97 -10.43 -19.01
CA ILE A 13 -3.93 -9.03 -19.45
C ILE A 13 -2.97 -8.22 -18.60
N THR A 14 -2.65 -7.00 -19.01
CA THR A 14 -1.78 -6.12 -18.23
C THR A 14 -2.49 -5.52 -17.01
N THR A 15 -1.73 -5.15 -15.98
CA THR A 15 -2.24 -4.42 -14.82
C THR A 15 -2.91 -3.11 -15.22
N GLN A 16 -2.36 -2.41 -16.22
CA GLN A 16 -2.94 -1.19 -16.77
C GLN A 16 -4.32 -1.44 -17.38
N GLN A 17 -4.48 -2.50 -18.17
CA GLN A 17 -5.78 -2.87 -18.75
C GLN A 17 -6.83 -3.19 -17.68
N VAL A 18 -6.44 -3.82 -16.57
CA VAL A 18 -7.34 -4.04 -15.43
C VAL A 18 -7.80 -2.71 -14.84
N VAL A 19 -6.85 -1.81 -14.55
CA VAL A 19 -7.16 -0.51 -13.97
C VAL A 19 -8.03 0.33 -14.90
N ASP A 20 -7.71 0.39 -16.19
CA ASP A 20 -8.49 1.16 -17.20
C ASP A 20 -9.93 0.69 -17.26
N ARG A 21 -10.13 -0.64 -17.33
CA ARG A 21 -11.47 -1.22 -17.37
C ARG A 21 -12.30 -0.89 -16.13
N TYR A 22 -11.74 -1.13 -14.93
CA TYR A 22 -12.50 -0.86 -13.71
C TYR A 22 -12.70 0.62 -13.44
N HIS A 23 -11.74 1.47 -13.81
CA HIS A 23 -11.90 2.92 -13.74
C HIS A 23 -13.11 3.38 -14.57
N GLN A 24 -13.24 2.88 -15.81
CA GLN A 24 -14.37 3.22 -16.67
C GLN A 24 -15.69 2.69 -16.12
N ILE A 25 -15.74 1.39 -15.71
CA ILE A 25 -16.96 0.79 -15.14
C ILE A 25 -17.45 1.59 -13.92
N ILE A 26 -16.55 1.99 -13.03
CA ILE A 26 -16.90 2.74 -11.82
C ILE A 26 -17.38 4.15 -12.19
N LYS A 27 -16.71 4.82 -13.13
CA LYS A 27 -17.13 6.13 -13.65
C LYS A 27 -18.53 6.07 -14.24
N ASP A 28 -18.78 5.14 -15.15
CA ASP A 28 -20.09 4.97 -15.80
C ASP A 28 -21.19 4.65 -14.77
N SER A 29 -20.84 3.88 -13.73
CA SER A 29 -21.78 3.58 -12.64
C SER A 29 -22.18 4.83 -11.87
N PHE A 30 -21.22 5.69 -11.52
CA PHE A 30 -21.53 6.98 -10.86
C PHE A 30 -22.36 7.89 -11.75
N GLU A 31 -22.01 8.00 -13.03
CA GLU A 31 -22.80 8.78 -14.00
C GLU A 31 -24.23 8.24 -14.14
N GLY A 32 -24.38 6.89 -14.14
CA GLY A 32 -25.69 6.24 -14.15
C GLY A 32 -26.55 6.53 -12.92
N PHE A 33 -25.94 6.84 -11.79
CA PHE A 33 -26.63 7.34 -10.58
C PHE A 33 -26.85 8.87 -10.58
N GLY A 34 -26.47 9.56 -11.64
CA GLY A 34 -26.56 11.03 -11.73
C GLY A 34 -25.51 11.78 -10.92
N ILE A 35 -24.42 11.11 -10.57
CA ILE A 35 -23.28 11.72 -9.86
C ILE A 35 -22.29 12.25 -10.90
N SER A 36 -21.95 13.53 -10.79
CA SER A 36 -20.95 14.19 -11.63
C SER A 36 -19.71 14.56 -10.81
N PHE A 37 -18.58 14.64 -11.49
CA PHE A 37 -17.30 15.06 -10.90
C PHE A 37 -16.66 16.13 -11.79
N ASP A 38 -16.07 17.14 -11.19
CA ASP A 38 -15.26 18.12 -11.92
C ASP A 38 -13.97 17.44 -12.43
N VAL A 39 -13.40 16.53 -11.63
CA VAL A 39 -12.29 15.65 -12.00
C VAL A 39 -12.56 14.23 -11.50
N TYR A 40 -12.46 13.24 -12.37
CA TYR A 40 -12.48 11.82 -12.04
C TYR A 40 -11.14 11.20 -12.43
N SER A 41 -10.16 11.30 -11.55
CA SER A 41 -8.80 10.84 -11.79
C SER A 41 -8.48 9.51 -11.09
N ARG A 42 -7.22 9.13 -11.07
CA ARG A 42 -6.72 7.88 -10.50
C ARG A 42 -5.22 7.97 -10.18
N THR A 43 -4.74 7.08 -9.30
CA THR A 43 -3.34 7.04 -8.89
C THR A 43 -2.36 6.55 -9.99
N THR A 44 -2.85 6.21 -11.18
CA THR A 44 -2.03 5.92 -12.37
C THR A 44 -1.89 7.12 -13.31
N SER A 45 -2.40 8.30 -12.93
CA SER A 45 -2.19 9.52 -13.71
C SER A 45 -0.74 10.00 -13.62
N GLN A 46 -0.27 10.66 -14.67
CA GLN A 46 1.10 11.21 -14.70
C GLN A 46 1.31 12.25 -13.60
N THR A 47 0.32 13.12 -13.38
CA THR A 47 0.34 14.13 -12.31
C THR A 47 0.51 13.49 -10.95
N HIS A 48 -0.23 12.40 -10.68
CA HIS A 48 -0.12 11.68 -9.41
C HIS A 48 1.27 11.05 -9.24
N HIS A 49 1.79 10.38 -10.28
CA HIS A 49 3.13 9.77 -10.24
C HIS A 49 4.21 10.81 -9.95
N GLN A 50 4.14 11.97 -10.61
CA GLN A 50 5.10 13.05 -10.38
C GLN A 50 5.03 13.56 -8.94
N LEU A 51 3.83 13.92 -8.46
CA LEU A 51 3.65 14.45 -7.12
C LEU A 51 4.06 13.45 -6.03
N ALA A 52 3.66 12.18 -6.16
CA ALA A 52 4.04 11.16 -5.17
C ALA A 52 5.56 10.94 -5.14
N SER A 53 6.22 10.97 -6.31
CA SER A 53 7.68 10.90 -6.41
C SER A 53 8.35 12.11 -5.75
N ASP A 54 7.81 13.32 -5.97
CA ASP A 54 8.35 14.55 -5.39
C ASP A 54 8.16 14.59 -3.88
N PHE A 55 7.00 14.13 -3.36
CA PHE A 55 6.77 13.97 -1.92
C PHE A 55 7.77 13.01 -1.29
N PHE A 56 7.97 11.84 -1.92
CA PHE A 56 8.93 10.87 -1.42
C PHE A 56 10.34 11.47 -1.39
N ARG A 57 10.79 12.08 -2.50
CA ARG A 57 12.11 12.68 -2.61
C ARG A 57 12.31 13.79 -1.59
N HIS A 58 11.31 14.66 -1.42
CA HIS A 58 11.37 15.72 -0.40
C HIS A 58 11.60 15.16 1.02
N LEU A 59 10.87 14.12 1.39
CA LEU A 59 11.04 13.48 2.70
C LEU A 59 12.40 12.77 2.82
N TYR A 60 12.83 12.10 1.76
CA TYR A 60 14.12 11.44 1.69
C TYR A 60 15.29 12.42 1.85
N ASP A 61 15.30 13.50 1.07
CA ASP A 61 16.35 14.52 1.09
C ASP A 61 16.42 15.25 2.45
N ASN A 62 15.30 15.30 3.18
CA ASN A 62 15.23 15.86 4.53
C ASN A 62 15.46 14.83 5.64
N GLY A 63 15.94 13.63 5.31
CA GLY A 63 16.31 12.59 6.29
C GLY A 63 15.12 12.08 7.12
N LYS A 64 13.90 12.10 6.56
CA LYS A 64 12.69 11.67 7.28
C LYS A 64 12.44 10.17 7.25
N PHE A 65 13.21 9.43 6.48
CA PHE A 65 13.12 7.97 6.41
C PHE A 65 14.31 7.30 7.10
N VAL A 66 14.07 6.09 7.59
CA VAL A 66 15.09 5.17 8.08
C VAL A 66 15.15 3.97 7.15
N GLU A 67 16.33 3.62 6.70
CA GLU A 67 16.54 2.40 5.91
C GLU A 67 16.65 1.20 6.85
N GLN A 68 15.92 0.13 6.53
CA GLN A 68 16.01 -1.14 7.26
C GLN A 68 16.07 -2.29 6.27
N THR A 69 17.06 -3.16 6.48
CA THR A 69 17.17 -4.43 5.77
C THR A 69 16.52 -5.52 6.61
N SER A 70 15.67 -6.31 5.97
CA SER A 70 14.99 -7.45 6.59
C SER A 70 14.89 -8.61 5.62
N GLU A 71 14.86 -9.83 6.15
CA GLU A 71 14.56 -11.01 5.35
C GLU A 71 13.07 -11.03 4.98
N GLN A 72 12.79 -11.22 3.69
CA GLN A 72 11.45 -11.37 3.15
C GLN A 72 11.31 -12.69 2.38
N PHE A 73 10.12 -13.24 2.30
CA PHE A 73 9.86 -14.41 1.48
C PHE A 73 10.04 -14.10 0.00
N TYR A 74 10.74 -14.99 -0.68
CA TYR A 74 11.17 -14.86 -2.06
C TYR A 74 10.92 -16.18 -2.82
N ASP A 75 10.32 -16.09 -4.00
CA ASP A 75 10.18 -17.21 -4.91
C ASP A 75 11.39 -17.22 -5.87
N PRO A 76 12.29 -18.19 -5.78
CA PRO A 76 13.50 -18.23 -6.59
C PRO A 76 13.21 -18.54 -8.08
N GLU A 77 12.09 -19.16 -8.43
CA GLU A 77 11.73 -19.45 -9.82
C GLU A 77 11.18 -18.19 -10.53
N THR A 78 10.29 -17.44 -9.89
CA THR A 78 9.75 -16.20 -10.46
C THR A 78 10.66 -14.99 -10.20
N GLN A 79 11.64 -15.13 -9.31
CA GLN A 79 12.52 -14.06 -8.86
C GLN A 79 11.77 -12.87 -8.24
N GLU A 80 10.68 -13.15 -7.53
CA GLU A 80 9.82 -12.14 -6.91
C GLU A 80 9.83 -12.26 -5.40
N PHE A 81 9.83 -11.12 -4.71
CA PHE A 81 9.45 -11.03 -3.30
C PHE A 81 7.94 -11.16 -3.17
N LEU A 82 7.50 -11.82 -2.10
CA LEU A 82 6.08 -12.07 -1.88
C LEU A 82 5.56 -11.28 -0.67
N THR A 83 4.36 -10.79 -0.80
CA THR A 83 3.61 -10.13 0.28
C THR A 83 2.63 -11.11 0.91
N ASP A 84 2.14 -10.78 2.09
CA ASP A 84 1.34 -11.61 2.98
C ASP A 84 0.22 -12.41 2.27
N ARG A 85 -0.52 -11.77 1.36
CA ARG A 85 -1.62 -12.41 0.62
C ARG A 85 -1.17 -13.33 -0.53
N ASN A 86 0.07 -13.23 -0.94
CA ASN A 86 0.67 -14.11 -1.94
C ASN A 86 1.37 -15.33 -1.32
N ILE A 87 1.37 -15.42 0.02
CA ILE A 87 1.95 -16.53 0.76
C ILE A 87 0.83 -17.34 1.42
N ARG A 88 0.87 -18.65 1.24
CA ARG A 88 0.00 -19.60 1.92
C ARG A 88 0.82 -20.66 2.62
N GLY A 89 0.22 -21.27 3.63
CA GLY A 89 0.80 -22.39 4.36
C GLY A 89 -0.22 -23.06 5.26
N GLU A 90 0.21 -23.96 6.11
CA GLU A 90 -0.62 -24.53 7.14
C GLU A 90 -0.68 -23.58 8.35
N CYS A 91 -1.88 -23.37 8.90
CA CYS A 91 -2.08 -22.54 10.08
C CYS A 91 -1.44 -23.19 11.31
N PRO A 92 -0.57 -22.50 12.06
CA PRO A 92 0.06 -23.07 13.25
C PRO A 92 -0.93 -23.29 14.42
N ARG A 93 -2.12 -22.70 14.37
CA ARG A 93 -3.11 -22.77 15.45
C ARG A 93 -4.18 -23.84 15.24
N CYS A 94 -4.68 -23.99 14.03
CA CYS A 94 -5.78 -24.92 13.76
C CYS A 94 -5.46 -25.97 12.69
N HIS A 95 -4.21 -25.99 12.19
CA HIS A 95 -3.71 -26.90 11.18
C HIS A 95 -4.53 -26.91 9.87
N ALA A 96 -5.26 -25.82 9.58
CA ALA A 96 -5.93 -25.66 8.32
C ALA A 96 -4.91 -25.43 7.22
N ALA A 97 -5.00 -26.20 6.13
CA ALA A 97 -4.20 -25.98 4.93
C ALA A 97 -4.63 -24.69 4.22
N GLY A 98 -3.66 -23.99 3.61
CA GLY A 98 -3.91 -22.83 2.75
C GLY A 98 -4.28 -21.55 3.50
N ALA A 99 -3.94 -21.41 4.78
CA ALA A 99 -4.03 -20.15 5.50
C ALA A 99 -3.15 -19.07 4.84
N TYR A 100 -3.64 -17.84 4.77
CA TYR A 100 -2.86 -16.72 4.26
C TYR A 100 -1.83 -16.22 5.28
N GLY A 101 -0.80 -15.53 4.79
CA GLY A 101 0.27 -15.01 5.63
C GLY A 101 -0.17 -13.94 6.63
N ASP A 102 -1.31 -13.30 6.45
CA ASP A 102 -1.86 -12.28 7.35
C ASP A 102 -2.99 -12.83 8.26
N GLN A 103 -3.70 -13.85 7.82
CA GLN A 103 -4.85 -14.37 8.56
C GLN A 103 -5.22 -15.80 8.14
N CYS A 104 -5.64 -16.60 9.10
CA CYS A 104 -6.29 -17.87 8.83
C CYS A 104 -7.81 -17.68 8.68
N GLU A 105 -8.35 -17.92 7.49
CA GLU A 105 -9.79 -17.77 7.23
C GLU A 105 -10.64 -18.82 7.94
N LYS A 106 -10.05 -19.93 8.40
CA LYS A 106 -10.80 -20.99 9.11
C LYS A 106 -11.00 -20.70 10.59
N CYS A 107 -9.96 -20.23 11.30
CA CYS A 107 -10.06 -19.96 12.74
C CYS A 107 -10.03 -18.48 13.10
N GLY A 108 -9.87 -17.58 12.11
CA GLY A 108 -9.83 -16.13 12.30
C GLY A 108 -8.54 -15.60 12.92
N ALA A 109 -7.55 -16.45 13.17
CA ALA A 109 -6.29 -16.03 13.78
C ALA A 109 -5.52 -15.07 12.88
N THR A 110 -5.07 -13.95 13.42
CA THR A 110 -4.07 -13.10 12.78
C THR A 110 -2.73 -13.82 12.79
N LEU A 111 -2.03 -13.79 11.65
CA LEU A 111 -0.78 -14.47 11.42
C LEU A 111 0.25 -13.52 10.84
N SER A 112 1.52 -13.92 10.90
CA SER A 112 2.56 -13.42 10.00
C SER A 112 3.02 -14.55 9.08
N PRO A 113 3.57 -14.25 7.90
CA PRO A 113 4.08 -15.29 6.99
C PRO A 113 5.10 -16.23 7.64
N ASP A 114 5.88 -15.73 8.60
CA ASP A 114 6.90 -16.51 9.34
C ASP A 114 6.30 -17.55 10.29
N GLU A 115 5.03 -17.38 10.68
CA GLU A 115 4.36 -18.34 11.55
C GLU A 115 3.77 -19.54 10.79
N LEU A 116 3.61 -19.41 9.46
CA LEU A 116 3.04 -20.49 8.65
C LEU A 116 3.96 -21.71 8.60
N ILE A 117 3.34 -22.88 8.70
CA ILE A 117 4.04 -24.16 8.50
C ILE A 117 4.11 -24.41 6.99
N SER A 118 5.32 -24.68 6.49
CA SER A 118 5.60 -24.95 5.06
C SER A 118 5.00 -23.89 4.13
N PRO A 119 5.42 -22.61 4.25
CA PRO A 119 4.90 -21.55 3.39
C PRO A 119 5.25 -21.77 1.92
N TYR A 120 4.30 -21.43 1.04
CA TYR A 120 4.45 -21.55 -0.41
C TYR A 120 3.80 -20.36 -1.13
N ASN A 121 4.22 -20.13 -2.38
CA ASN A 121 3.62 -19.11 -3.24
C ASN A 121 2.16 -19.49 -3.59
N ALA A 122 1.21 -18.64 -3.22
CA ALA A 122 -0.22 -18.89 -3.41
C ALA A 122 -0.65 -18.96 -4.89
N ILE A 123 0.18 -18.46 -5.82
CA ILE A 123 -0.14 -18.38 -7.25
C ILE A 123 0.29 -19.64 -7.99
N ASN A 124 1.51 -20.11 -7.75
CA ASN A 124 2.12 -21.21 -8.49
C ASN A 124 2.41 -22.46 -7.65
N GLY A 125 2.30 -22.36 -6.32
CA GLY A 125 2.58 -23.47 -5.40
C GLY A 125 4.08 -23.69 -5.10
N ASN A 126 4.96 -22.83 -5.58
CA ASN A 126 6.39 -22.98 -5.40
C ASN A 126 6.81 -22.84 -3.93
N PRO A 127 7.83 -23.61 -3.49
CA PRO A 127 8.44 -23.42 -2.19
C PRO A 127 9.14 -22.07 -2.14
N LEU A 128 9.13 -21.44 -0.98
CA LEU A 128 9.71 -20.13 -0.75
C LEU A 128 11.05 -20.23 -0.02
N THR A 129 11.93 -19.29 -0.33
CA THR A 129 13.16 -19.01 0.42
C THR A 129 13.06 -17.66 1.10
N LYS A 130 14.02 -17.30 1.90
CA LYS A 130 14.18 -15.96 2.43
C LYS A 130 15.34 -15.26 1.75
N LYS A 131 15.17 -13.96 1.50
CA LYS A 131 16.19 -13.11 0.91
C LYS A 131 16.13 -11.72 1.55
N ASP A 132 17.27 -11.11 1.77
CA ASP A 132 17.37 -9.76 2.29
C ASP A 132 16.85 -8.75 1.26
N THR A 133 16.06 -7.80 1.75
CA THR A 133 15.67 -6.60 1.02
C THR A 133 15.69 -5.39 1.93
N THR A 134 16.02 -4.24 1.37
CA THR A 134 16.06 -2.95 2.08
C THR A 134 14.88 -2.09 1.70
N HIS A 135 14.20 -1.58 2.71
CA HIS A 135 13.08 -0.67 2.53
C HIS A 135 13.26 0.62 3.32
N TRP A 136 12.61 1.69 2.87
CA TRP A 136 12.52 2.95 3.59
C TRP A 136 11.30 2.95 4.50
N TYR A 137 11.51 3.36 5.75
CA TYR A 137 10.50 3.41 6.79
C TYR A 137 10.28 4.83 7.25
N LEU A 138 9.01 5.25 7.33
CA LEU A 138 8.63 6.46 8.05
C LEU A 138 8.59 6.11 9.54
N PRO A 139 9.44 6.72 10.40
CA PRO A 139 9.52 6.40 11.82
C PRO A 139 8.37 7.08 12.59
N LEU A 140 7.14 6.54 12.46
CA LEU A 140 5.94 7.10 13.08
C LEU A 140 5.99 7.14 14.60
N ASP A 141 6.75 6.24 15.22
CA ASP A 141 7.02 6.23 16.66
C ASP A 141 7.64 7.54 17.16
N GLN A 142 8.50 8.18 16.35
CA GLN A 142 9.10 9.47 16.66
C GLN A 142 8.10 10.64 16.63
N TYR A 143 6.96 10.45 15.98
CA TYR A 143 5.88 11.44 15.88
C TYR A 143 4.73 11.16 16.86
N GLN A 144 4.82 10.11 17.69
CA GLN A 144 3.77 9.68 18.61
C GLN A 144 3.24 10.83 19.46
N GLN A 145 4.12 11.48 20.23
CA GLN A 145 3.74 12.56 21.14
C GLN A 145 3.10 13.76 20.41
N TRP A 146 3.70 14.15 19.28
CA TRP A 146 3.15 15.25 18.47
C TRP A 146 1.75 14.93 17.95
N LEU A 147 1.53 13.69 17.48
CA LEU A 147 0.21 13.25 17.01
C LEU A 147 -0.81 13.14 18.15
N GLU A 148 -0.39 12.71 19.34
CA GLU A 148 -1.25 12.71 20.52
C GLU A 148 -1.71 14.12 20.88
N ASP A 149 -0.80 15.06 20.95
CA ASP A 149 -1.12 16.45 21.26
C ASP A 149 -2.04 17.04 20.19
N TRP A 150 -1.67 16.90 18.92
CA TRP A 150 -2.43 17.44 17.81
C TRP A 150 -3.84 16.82 17.70
N ILE A 151 -3.97 15.50 17.71
CA ILE A 151 -5.27 14.82 17.52
C ILE A 151 -6.09 14.85 18.81
N LEU A 152 -5.49 14.44 19.95
CA LEU A 152 -6.26 14.17 21.16
C LEU A 152 -6.53 15.44 21.99
N GLN A 153 -5.74 16.51 21.80
CA GLN A 153 -5.95 17.76 22.54
C GLN A 153 -6.56 18.86 21.67
N GLU A 154 -6.07 19.02 20.43
CA GLU A 154 -6.45 20.14 19.57
C GLU A 154 -7.64 19.85 18.65
N HIS A 155 -7.93 18.55 18.35
CA HIS A 155 -8.97 18.15 17.40
C HIS A 155 -10.07 17.25 17.99
N LYS A 156 -10.55 17.61 19.18
CA LYS A 156 -11.66 16.89 19.86
C LYS A 156 -13.01 17.03 19.15
N GLU A 157 -13.13 17.99 18.24
CA GLU A 157 -14.31 18.24 17.39
C GLU A 157 -14.46 17.22 16.24
N TRP A 158 -13.46 16.40 15.98
CA TRP A 158 -13.55 15.39 14.93
C TRP A 158 -14.68 14.40 15.22
N ARG A 159 -15.24 13.82 14.16
CA ARG A 159 -16.30 12.82 14.28
C ARG A 159 -15.87 11.72 15.26
N PRO A 160 -16.75 11.29 16.20
CA PRO A 160 -16.39 10.34 17.27
C PRO A 160 -15.74 9.05 16.78
N ASN A 161 -16.19 8.52 15.64
CA ASN A 161 -15.59 7.30 15.05
C ASN A 161 -14.17 7.54 14.52
N VAL A 162 -13.88 8.71 13.93
CA VAL A 162 -12.54 9.08 13.44
C VAL A 162 -11.61 9.32 14.64
N TYR A 163 -12.04 10.16 15.58
CA TYR A 163 -11.28 10.42 16.79
C TYR A 163 -10.99 9.15 17.60
N GLY A 164 -11.99 8.29 17.80
CA GLY A 164 -11.84 7.04 18.52
C GLY A 164 -10.89 6.07 17.84
N GLN A 165 -10.90 6.00 16.51
CA GLN A 165 -9.96 5.15 15.77
C GLN A 165 -8.52 5.67 15.88
N CYS A 166 -8.30 6.98 15.72
CA CYS A 166 -6.99 7.59 15.88
C CYS A 166 -6.45 7.37 17.31
N LYS A 167 -7.31 7.61 18.33
CA LYS A 167 -6.96 7.34 19.72
C LYS A 167 -6.55 5.89 19.94
N SER A 168 -7.29 4.93 19.39
CA SER A 168 -6.96 3.51 19.53
C SER A 168 -5.58 3.16 18.96
N TRP A 169 -5.19 3.75 17.83
CA TRP A 169 -3.86 3.55 17.26
C TRP A 169 -2.76 4.19 18.12
N LEU A 170 -3.00 5.39 18.63
CA LEU A 170 -2.06 6.09 19.52
C LEU A 170 -1.89 5.34 20.84
N ASP A 171 -2.99 4.91 21.48
CA ASP A 171 -2.94 4.11 22.70
C ASP A 171 -2.16 2.78 22.52
N GLY A 172 -2.20 2.20 21.32
CA GLY A 172 -1.46 0.99 20.95
C GLY A 172 0.04 1.22 20.68
N GLY A 173 0.47 2.47 20.60
CA GLY A 173 1.82 2.88 20.22
C GLY A 173 2.08 2.76 18.73
N LEU A 174 2.52 3.85 18.12
CA LEU A 174 2.90 3.88 16.72
C LEU A 174 4.23 3.16 16.49
N ARG A 175 4.38 2.58 15.31
CA ARG A 175 5.60 1.88 14.89
C ARG A 175 6.07 2.38 13.54
N PRO A 176 7.38 2.29 13.22
CA PRO A 176 7.87 2.59 11.88
C PRO A 176 7.08 1.84 10.80
N ARG A 177 6.76 2.52 9.71
CA ARG A 177 5.99 1.97 8.58
C ARG A 177 6.81 2.03 7.31
N ALA A 178 7.01 0.86 6.68
CA ALA A 178 7.66 0.79 5.38
C ALA A 178 6.80 1.52 4.33
N VAL A 179 7.42 2.46 3.62
CA VAL A 179 6.79 3.28 2.57
C VAL A 179 7.13 2.80 1.15
N THR A 180 7.88 1.70 1.05
CA THR A 180 8.26 1.06 -0.22
C THR A 180 7.93 -0.42 -0.19
N ARG A 181 7.84 -1.04 -1.38
CA ARG A 181 7.59 -2.48 -1.57
C ARG A 181 8.35 -3.00 -2.78
N ASP A 182 8.77 -4.26 -2.72
CA ASP A 182 9.29 -5.01 -3.86
C ASP A 182 8.11 -5.51 -4.71
N LEU A 183 7.71 -4.74 -5.71
CA LEU A 183 6.59 -5.04 -6.60
C LEU A 183 6.87 -4.46 -7.99
N ASP A 184 6.32 -5.13 -9.02
CA ASP A 184 6.47 -4.70 -10.43
C ASP A 184 5.47 -3.59 -10.84
N TRP A 185 4.45 -3.35 -10.01
CA TRP A 185 3.36 -2.44 -10.32
C TRP A 185 3.13 -1.40 -9.23
N GLY A 186 3.41 -0.17 -9.57
CA GLY A 186 3.27 1.00 -8.69
C GLY A 186 4.11 2.16 -9.18
N ILE A 187 4.25 3.19 -8.37
CA ILE A 187 5.12 4.33 -8.65
C ILE A 187 6.55 3.93 -8.26
N PRO A 188 7.51 3.94 -9.20
CA PRO A 188 8.90 3.62 -8.89
C PRO A 188 9.45 4.51 -7.80
N VAL A 189 10.23 3.94 -6.89
CA VAL A 189 10.91 4.71 -5.83
C VAL A 189 11.98 5.60 -6.48
N PRO A 190 11.93 6.94 -6.31
CA PRO A 190 12.70 7.88 -7.12
C PRO A 190 14.12 8.17 -6.54
N VAL A 191 14.79 7.17 -5.98
CA VAL A 191 16.13 7.31 -5.41
C VAL A 191 17.05 6.21 -5.89
N GLU A 192 18.36 6.45 -5.86
CA GLU A 192 19.39 5.48 -6.25
C GLU A 192 19.37 4.26 -5.31
N GLY A 193 19.62 3.07 -5.85
CA GLY A 193 19.59 1.81 -5.09
C GLY A 193 18.20 1.26 -4.81
N ALA A 194 17.15 1.84 -5.43
CA ALA A 194 15.77 1.43 -5.25
C ALA A 194 15.20 0.64 -6.45
N GLU A 195 16.07 0.05 -7.28
CA GLU A 195 15.66 -0.72 -8.45
C GLU A 195 14.73 -1.87 -8.05
N GLY A 196 13.63 -2.05 -8.80
CA GLY A 196 12.62 -3.08 -8.52
C GLY A 196 11.70 -2.77 -7.34
N LYS A 197 11.73 -1.52 -6.83
CA LYS A 197 10.88 -1.08 -5.73
C LYS A 197 9.90 0.00 -6.16
N VAL A 198 8.71 -0.05 -5.56
CA VAL A 198 7.66 0.95 -5.76
C VAL A 198 7.23 1.55 -4.43
N LEU A 199 6.60 2.71 -4.49
CA LEU A 199 5.97 3.33 -3.33
C LEU A 199 4.83 2.44 -2.81
N TYR A 200 4.69 2.38 -1.49
CA TYR A 200 3.60 1.65 -0.87
C TYR A 200 2.29 2.42 -1.05
N VAL A 201 1.24 1.71 -1.46
CA VAL A 201 -0.06 2.31 -1.79
C VAL A 201 -0.64 3.22 -0.70
N TRP A 202 -0.43 2.94 0.57
CA TRP A 202 -0.90 3.80 1.65
C TRP A 202 -0.02 5.03 1.91
N PHE A 203 1.15 5.09 1.27
CA PHE A 203 1.94 6.31 1.22
C PHE A 203 1.48 7.22 0.07
N ASP A 204 1.29 6.67 -1.12
CA ASP A 204 0.94 7.47 -2.31
C ASP A 204 -0.56 7.77 -2.43
N ALA A 205 -1.46 6.87 -2.03
CA ALA A 205 -2.90 7.05 -2.21
C ALA A 205 -3.47 8.35 -1.59
N PRO A 206 -3.08 8.78 -0.38
CA PRO A 206 -3.55 10.07 0.17
C PRO A 206 -3.13 11.28 -0.65
N ILE A 207 -1.99 11.20 -1.37
CA ILE A 207 -1.52 12.26 -2.28
C ILE A 207 -2.48 12.42 -3.47
N GLY A 208 -3.32 11.41 -3.74
CA GLY A 208 -4.38 11.45 -4.75
C GLY A 208 -5.33 12.63 -4.60
N TYR A 209 -5.63 13.05 -3.38
CA TYR A 209 -6.44 14.25 -3.14
C TYR A 209 -5.75 15.52 -3.63
N ILE A 210 -4.44 15.61 -3.44
CA ILE A 210 -3.63 16.75 -3.91
C ILE A 210 -3.48 16.70 -5.43
N SER A 211 -3.20 15.53 -6.00
CA SER A 211 -3.03 15.38 -7.45
C SER A 211 -4.33 15.64 -8.21
N ASN A 212 -5.47 15.23 -7.69
CA ASN A 212 -6.78 15.51 -8.29
C ASN A 212 -7.08 17.02 -8.27
N THR A 213 -6.79 17.69 -7.16
CA THR A 213 -6.93 19.16 -7.05
C THR A 213 -6.01 19.86 -8.03
N LYS A 214 -4.76 19.39 -8.16
CA LYS A 214 -3.81 19.95 -9.13
C LYS A 214 -4.32 19.76 -10.58
N GLU A 215 -4.81 18.57 -10.93
CA GLU A 215 -5.38 18.31 -12.27
C GLU A 215 -6.57 19.24 -12.56
N LEU A 216 -7.40 19.51 -11.57
CA LEU A 216 -8.50 20.46 -11.70
C LEU A 216 -7.99 21.89 -11.94
N CYS A 217 -7.05 22.37 -11.12
CA CYS A 217 -6.50 23.73 -11.26
C CYS A 217 -5.71 23.90 -12.56
N ASP A 218 -4.98 22.87 -13.01
CA ASP A 218 -4.27 22.89 -14.30
C ASP A 218 -5.25 22.98 -15.49
N ALA A 219 -6.41 22.33 -15.40
CA ALA A 219 -7.47 22.41 -16.41
C ALA A 219 -8.31 23.70 -16.32
N HIS A 220 -8.40 24.28 -15.15
CA HIS A 220 -9.19 25.43 -14.79
C HIS A 220 -8.38 26.46 -13.99
N PRO A 221 -7.50 27.24 -14.67
CA PRO A 221 -6.61 28.20 -13.99
C PRO A 221 -7.35 29.26 -13.17
N GLU A 222 -8.66 29.43 -13.40
CA GLU A 222 -9.51 30.34 -12.63
C GLU A 222 -9.75 29.86 -11.17
N TYR A 223 -9.39 28.63 -10.83
CA TYR A 223 -9.56 28.10 -9.47
C TYR A 223 -8.31 28.26 -8.58
N GLY A 224 -7.18 28.72 -9.13
CA GLY A 224 -6.01 29.06 -8.33
C GLY A 224 -4.69 28.71 -8.91
#